data_a2cc0e7fd3b940f12cb73cd32ab5ccfa
#
_entry.id   a2cc0e7fd3b940f12cb73cd32ab5ccfa
#
_cell.length_a   1.000
_cell.length_b   1.000
_cell.length_c   1.000
_cell.angle_alpha   90.00
_cell.angle_beta   90.00
_cell.angle_gamma   90.00
#
_symmetry.space_group_name_H-M   'P 1'
#
loop_
_entity.id
_entity.type
_entity.pdbx_description
1 polymer ?
#
loop_
_entity_poly.entity_id
_entity_poly.type
_entity_poly.pdbx_seq_one_letter_code
_entity_poly.pdbx_strand_id
1 'polypeptide(L)'
;MKQGVMRFMGKTLHHNPHTIQITDTQSISQQEIPFLHSIARHTGTKAAVVSGDGTFYGADAYLQYLQLKKLYKSGKSGVLSIGGVPPIKAYLQQLRLKYTPVDDCAEYSFTFVEALDGICNENSTAPTDYTVGENEELWDISAKLNISIDKLMKLNPAVKDPTAVAEGERVKISDF
;
A
#
# COMPACT_ATOMS: atom_id res chain seq x y z
N MET A 1 -29.00 -11.73 -4.63
CA MET A 1 -27.56 -11.38 -4.46
C MET A 1 -27.28 -11.33 -2.97
N LYS A 2 -26.36 -12.17 -2.45
CA LYS A 2 -25.91 -12.03 -1.06
C LYS A 2 -25.12 -10.73 -0.96
N GLN A 3 -25.62 -9.74 -0.24
CA GLN A 3 -24.86 -8.53 0.06
C GLN A 3 -23.60 -8.95 0.81
N GLY A 4 -22.43 -8.70 0.20
CA GLY A 4 -21.16 -8.96 0.83
C GLY A 4 -21.00 -8.05 2.05
N VAL A 5 -20.82 -8.64 3.22
CA VAL A 5 -20.65 -7.91 4.47
C VAL A 5 -19.23 -7.37 4.52
N MET A 6 -19.09 -6.09 4.91
CA MET A 6 -17.78 -5.48 5.11
C MET A 6 -17.04 -6.15 6.28
N ARG A 7 -15.79 -6.53 6.07
CA ARG A 7 -14.91 -7.15 7.07
C ARG A 7 -13.58 -6.42 7.14
N PHE A 8 -13.09 -6.24 8.34
CA PHE A 8 -11.75 -5.70 8.57
C PHE A 8 -11.02 -6.52 9.62
N MET A 9 -9.79 -6.97 9.32
CA MET A 9 -8.98 -7.84 10.19
C MET A 9 -9.73 -9.08 10.67
N GLY A 10 -10.52 -9.71 9.79
CA GLY A 10 -11.34 -10.89 10.13
C GLY A 10 -12.61 -10.59 10.93
N LYS A 11 -12.81 -9.37 11.41
CA LYS A 11 -14.04 -8.95 12.07
C LYS A 11 -15.05 -8.43 11.08
N THR A 12 -16.25 -8.96 11.18
CA THR A 12 -17.40 -8.54 10.37
C THR A 12 -18.08 -7.35 11.05
N LEU A 13 -18.37 -6.29 10.30
CA LEU A 13 -19.25 -5.24 10.80
C LEU A 13 -20.69 -5.79 10.92
N HIS A 14 -21.35 -5.49 12.03
CA HIS A 14 -22.70 -5.98 12.28
C HIS A 14 -23.71 -5.43 11.26
N HIS A 15 -23.53 -4.18 10.85
CA HIS A 15 -24.28 -3.54 9.78
C HIS A 15 -23.31 -3.04 8.73
N ASN A 16 -23.69 -3.20 7.45
CA ASN A 16 -22.93 -2.63 6.35
C ASN A 16 -23.00 -1.11 6.40
N PRO A 17 -21.91 -0.40 6.04
CA PRO A 17 -21.96 1.03 5.80
C PRO A 17 -23.06 1.39 4.78
N HIS A 18 -23.64 2.57 4.92
CA HIS A 18 -24.62 3.08 3.97
C HIS A 18 -23.94 3.52 2.68
N THR A 19 -22.79 4.15 2.83
CA THR A 19 -22.01 4.68 1.71
C THR A 19 -20.58 4.17 1.81
N ILE A 20 -20.01 3.78 0.67
CA ILE A 20 -18.59 3.44 0.54
C ILE A 20 -18.09 4.14 -0.72
N GLN A 21 -17.04 4.92 -0.58
CA GLN A 21 -16.35 5.60 -1.67
C GLN A 21 -14.91 5.13 -1.73
N ILE A 22 -14.47 4.69 -2.89
CA ILE A 22 -13.09 4.31 -3.17
C ILE A 22 -12.49 5.39 -4.06
N THR A 23 -11.37 5.95 -3.65
CA THR A 23 -10.69 7.03 -4.36
C THR A 23 -9.27 6.60 -4.68
N ASP A 24 -8.99 6.42 -5.96
CA ASP A 24 -7.66 6.20 -6.50
C ASP A 24 -7.10 7.52 -7.03
N THR A 25 -5.88 7.85 -6.66
CA THR A 25 -5.25 9.12 -7.06
C THR A 25 -3.91 8.86 -7.70
N GLN A 26 -3.70 9.44 -8.88
CA GLN A 26 -2.40 9.45 -9.54
C GLN A 26 -1.66 10.75 -9.23
N SER A 27 -0.36 10.65 -9.04
CA SER A 27 0.51 11.82 -8.90
C SER A 27 1.00 12.23 -10.28
N ILE A 28 0.57 13.42 -10.72
CA ILE A 28 0.95 14.00 -12.00
C ILE A 28 1.66 15.32 -11.73
N SER A 29 2.90 15.44 -12.21
CA SER A 29 3.64 16.69 -12.19
C SER A 29 3.41 17.41 -13.51
N GLN A 30 3.00 18.67 -13.43
CA GLN A 30 2.87 19.56 -14.59
C GLN A 30 4.01 20.57 -14.56
N GLN A 31 4.70 20.71 -15.68
CA GLN A 31 5.77 21.71 -15.86
C GLN A 31 5.36 22.62 -17.02
N GLU A 32 5.25 23.91 -16.71
CA GLU A 32 5.05 24.93 -17.73
C GLU A 32 6.41 25.32 -18.33
N ILE A 33 6.52 25.23 -19.64
CA ILE A 33 7.71 25.66 -20.36
C ILE A 33 7.33 26.98 -21.06
N PRO A 34 8.06 28.09 -20.78
CA PRO A 34 7.80 29.36 -21.46
C PRO A 34 7.82 29.17 -22.98
N PHE A 35 6.80 29.68 -23.66
CA PHE A 35 6.60 29.61 -25.13
C PHE A 35 6.31 28.21 -25.69
N LEU A 36 6.16 27.17 -24.84
CA LEU A 36 5.71 25.82 -25.21
C LEU A 36 4.47 25.43 -24.41
N HIS A 37 3.88 24.29 -24.80
CA HIS A 37 2.76 23.70 -24.05
C HIS A 37 3.24 23.13 -22.71
N SER A 38 2.32 23.08 -21.72
CA SER A 38 2.60 22.41 -20.47
C SER A 38 2.80 20.90 -20.70
N ILE A 39 3.85 20.36 -20.09
CA ILE A 39 4.14 18.92 -20.13
C ILE A 39 3.68 18.30 -18.82
N ALA A 40 2.80 17.30 -18.91
CA ALA A 40 2.37 16.50 -17.77
C ALA A 40 3.17 15.18 -17.74
N ARG A 41 3.73 14.85 -16.58
CA ARG A 41 4.44 13.59 -16.35
C ARG A 41 3.77 12.84 -15.19
N HIS A 42 3.51 11.56 -15.37
CA HIS A 42 3.09 10.67 -14.31
C HIS A 42 4.28 10.41 -13.39
N THR A 43 4.15 10.77 -12.09
CA THR A 43 5.21 10.64 -11.09
C THR A 43 4.98 9.51 -10.10
N GLY A 44 3.81 8.87 -10.13
CA GLY A 44 3.49 7.72 -9.29
C GLY A 44 2.01 7.59 -9.00
N THR A 45 1.64 6.54 -8.28
CA THR A 45 0.29 6.28 -7.79
C THR A 45 0.27 6.48 -6.28
N LYS A 46 -0.74 7.18 -5.77
CA LYS A 46 -0.95 7.32 -4.33
C LYS A 46 -1.73 6.10 -3.83
N ALA A 47 -1.60 5.81 -2.54
CA ALA A 47 -2.38 4.78 -1.88
C ALA A 47 -3.88 5.04 -2.06
N ALA A 48 -4.64 3.99 -2.37
CA ALA A 48 -6.08 4.07 -2.47
C ALA A 48 -6.70 4.44 -1.11
N VAL A 49 -7.70 5.30 -1.15
CA VAL A 49 -8.43 5.75 0.04
C VAL A 49 -9.85 5.24 -0.04
N VAL A 50 -10.27 4.50 0.98
CA VAL A 50 -11.65 4.01 1.13
C VAL A 50 -12.30 4.74 2.27
N SER A 51 -13.28 5.57 1.98
CA SER A 51 -14.07 6.30 2.97
C SER A 51 -15.53 5.87 2.92
N GLY A 52 -16.22 6.05 4.03
CA GLY A 52 -17.64 5.74 4.10
C GLY A 52 -18.24 6.13 5.43
N ASP A 53 -19.55 5.99 5.48
CA ASP A 53 -20.36 6.26 6.65
C ASP A 53 -21.39 5.14 6.86
N GLY A 54 -21.77 4.98 8.09
CA GLY A 54 -22.74 3.97 8.49
C GLY A 54 -23.33 4.27 9.85
N THR A 55 -24.27 3.44 10.25
CA THR A 55 -24.99 3.59 11.51
C THR A 55 -25.03 2.25 12.23
N PHE A 56 -24.68 2.26 13.50
CA PHE A 56 -24.96 1.17 14.40
C PHE A 56 -26.27 1.41 15.09
N TYR A 57 -27.12 0.39 15.17
CA TYR A 57 -28.44 0.46 15.77
C TYR A 57 -28.55 -0.45 16.98
N GLY A 58 -29.44 -0.08 17.91
CA GLY A 58 -29.80 -0.83 19.09
C GLY A 58 -28.98 -0.49 20.32
N ALA A 59 -29.38 -1.06 21.47
CA ALA A 59 -28.75 -0.82 22.77
C ALA A 59 -27.23 -1.09 22.77
N ASP A 60 -26.74 -1.94 21.86
CA ASP A 60 -25.34 -2.29 21.72
C ASP A 60 -24.58 -1.41 20.72
N ALA A 61 -25.20 -0.38 20.14
CA ALA A 61 -24.60 0.47 19.11
C ALA A 61 -23.23 1.04 19.54
N TYR A 62 -23.14 1.51 20.75
CA TYR A 62 -21.88 2.03 21.31
C TYR A 62 -20.82 0.94 21.53
N LEU A 63 -21.23 -0.27 21.93
CA LEU A 63 -20.31 -1.41 22.09
C LEU A 63 -19.72 -1.86 20.74
N GLN A 64 -20.52 -1.85 19.69
CA GLN A 64 -20.06 -2.15 18.31
C GLN A 64 -19.02 -1.12 17.84
N TYR A 65 -19.26 0.17 18.12
CA TYR A 65 -18.28 1.22 17.87
C TYR A 65 -16.99 1.00 18.67
N LEU A 66 -17.07 0.62 19.96
CA LEU A 66 -15.90 0.37 20.79
C LEU A 66 -15.05 -0.79 20.23
N GLN A 67 -15.66 -1.80 19.64
CA GLN A 67 -14.92 -2.87 18.97
C GLN A 67 -14.12 -2.35 17.77
N LEU A 68 -14.74 -1.49 16.93
CA LEU A 68 -14.05 -0.86 15.81
C LEU A 68 -12.94 0.10 16.29
N LYS A 69 -13.20 0.84 17.37
CA LYS A 69 -12.21 1.71 18.02
C LYS A 69 -11.00 0.95 18.58
N LYS A 70 -11.18 -0.29 19.07
CA LYS A 70 -10.06 -1.14 19.47
C LYS A 70 -9.16 -1.51 18.29
N LEU A 71 -9.75 -1.79 17.11
CA LEU A 71 -8.99 -2.04 15.88
C LEU A 71 -8.25 -0.78 15.42
N TYR A 72 -8.90 0.37 15.46
CA TYR A 72 -8.27 1.67 15.17
C TYR A 72 -7.05 1.92 16.07
N LYS A 73 -7.20 1.72 17.38
CA LYS A 73 -6.12 1.92 18.37
C LYS A 73 -4.96 0.94 18.19
N SER A 74 -5.18 -0.23 17.60
CA SER A 74 -4.10 -1.19 17.36
C SER A 74 -3.06 -0.68 16.36
N GLY A 75 -3.43 0.26 15.47
CA GLY A 75 -2.55 0.84 14.47
C GLY A 75 -2.02 -0.15 13.43
N LYS A 76 -2.57 -1.37 13.39
CA LYS A 76 -2.09 -2.43 12.49
C LYS A 76 -2.83 -2.37 11.16
N SER A 77 -2.11 -2.68 10.07
CA SER A 77 -2.73 -2.95 8.78
C SER A 77 -3.49 -4.27 8.82
N GLY A 78 -4.54 -4.37 8.04
CA GLY A 78 -5.33 -5.57 7.94
C GLY A 78 -6.06 -5.68 6.62
N VAL A 79 -6.55 -6.87 6.31
CA VAL A 79 -7.34 -7.09 5.11
C VAL A 79 -8.72 -6.47 5.30
N LEU A 80 -9.04 -5.52 4.41
CA LEU A 80 -10.35 -4.91 4.24
C LEU A 80 -11.04 -5.61 3.08
N SER A 81 -12.15 -6.28 3.36
CA SER A 81 -12.99 -6.96 2.37
C SER A 81 -14.34 -6.25 2.30
N ILE A 82 -14.70 -5.82 1.12
CA ILE A 82 -15.96 -5.14 0.80
C ILE A 82 -16.66 -5.99 -0.26
N GLY A 83 -17.96 -6.23 -0.09
CA GLY A 83 -18.71 -7.03 -1.07
C GLY A 83 -18.64 -6.47 -2.48
N GLY A 84 -18.22 -7.30 -3.43
CA GLY A 84 -18.10 -6.91 -4.84
C GLY A 84 -16.78 -6.22 -5.23
N VAL A 85 -15.87 -5.99 -4.27
CA VAL A 85 -14.55 -5.38 -4.51
C VAL A 85 -13.45 -6.36 -4.08
N PRO A 86 -12.33 -6.46 -4.80
CA PRO A 86 -11.17 -7.23 -4.35
C PRO A 86 -10.73 -6.80 -2.95
N PRO A 87 -10.34 -7.74 -2.07
CA PRO A 87 -9.84 -7.39 -0.75
C PRO A 87 -8.53 -6.61 -0.86
N ILE A 88 -8.39 -5.56 -0.07
CA ILE A 88 -7.20 -4.72 0.00
C ILE A 88 -6.60 -4.76 1.40
N LYS A 89 -5.28 -4.67 1.51
CA LYS A 89 -4.61 -4.47 2.79
C LYS A 89 -4.64 -2.98 3.10
N ALA A 90 -5.17 -2.59 4.25
CA ALA A 90 -5.38 -1.18 4.57
C ALA A 90 -5.16 -0.89 6.06
N TYR A 91 -4.84 0.37 6.35
CA TYR A 91 -4.84 0.94 7.69
C TYR A 91 -6.15 1.72 7.92
N LEU A 92 -6.74 1.58 9.08
CA LEU A 92 -7.85 2.46 9.49
C LEU A 92 -7.25 3.79 9.96
N GLN A 93 -7.24 4.79 9.06
CA GLN A 93 -6.62 6.09 9.31
C GLN A 93 -7.48 7.00 10.17
N GLN A 94 -8.80 6.98 9.95
CA GLN A 94 -9.73 7.85 10.65
C GLN A 94 -10.98 7.09 11.03
N LEU A 95 -11.46 7.36 12.24
CA LEU A 95 -12.74 6.87 12.76
C LEU A 95 -13.41 8.00 13.53
N ARG A 96 -14.59 8.42 13.11
CA ARG A 96 -15.41 9.42 13.78
C ARG A 96 -16.70 8.79 14.25
N LEU A 97 -17.21 9.24 15.38
CA LEU A 97 -18.49 8.86 15.94
C LEU A 97 -19.34 10.12 16.15
N LYS A 98 -20.58 10.06 15.70
CA LYS A 98 -21.63 10.99 16.09
C LYS A 98 -22.69 10.17 16.81
N TYR A 99 -22.72 10.26 18.11
CA TYR A 99 -23.61 9.47 18.96
C TYR A 99 -24.75 10.34 19.50
N THR A 100 -25.98 9.88 19.28
CA THR A 100 -27.19 10.51 19.80
C THR A 100 -27.80 9.57 20.82
N PRO A 101 -27.65 9.86 22.14
CA PRO A 101 -28.04 8.92 23.21
C PRO A 101 -29.54 8.62 23.25
N VAL A 102 -30.37 9.49 22.67
CA VAL A 102 -31.84 9.39 22.72
C VAL A 102 -32.38 8.32 21.76
N ASP A 103 -31.67 8.04 20.67
CA ASP A 103 -32.18 7.21 19.57
C ASP A 103 -31.56 5.81 19.50
N ASP A 104 -30.79 5.38 20.52
CA ASP A 104 -30.02 4.13 20.48
C ASP A 104 -29.26 3.91 19.16
N CYS A 105 -28.76 5.02 18.61
CA CYS A 105 -28.19 5.09 17.27
C CYS A 105 -26.82 5.76 17.33
N ALA A 106 -25.84 5.17 16.66
CA ALA A 106 -24.49 5.67 16.59
C ALA A 106 -24.05 5.78 15.12
N GLU A 107 -24.07 7.00 14.58
CA GLU A 107 -23.52 7.29 13.26
C GLU A 107 -22.00 7.28 13.33
N TYR A 108 -21.34 6.61 12.41
CA TYR A 108 -19.89 6.59 12.30
C TYR A 108 -19.44 6.86 10.88
N SER A 109 -18.30 7.50 10.76
CA SER A 109 -17.58 7.61 9.49
C SER A 109 -16.16 7.09 9.65
N PHE A 110 -15.64 6.50 8.58
CA PHE A 110 -14.32 5.90 8.56
C PHE A 110 -13.55 6.28 7.30
N THR A 111 -12.24 6.23 7.41
CA THR A 111 -11.32 6.34 6.28
C THR A 111 -10.23 5.29 6.44
N PHE A 112 -10.13 4.41 5.47
CA PHE A 112 -9.04 3.48 5.32
C PHE A 112 -8.09 3.98 4.24
N VAL A 113 -6.81 3.74 4.43
CA VAL A 113 -5.77 4.00 3.44
C VAL A 113 -5.09 2.67 3.14
N GLU A 114 -4.96 2.38 1.86
CA GLU A 114 -4.28 1.18 1.39
C GLU A 114 -2.86 1.12 1.97
N ALA A 115 -2.52 -0.01 2.54
CA ALA A 115 -1.18 -0.30 2.98
C ALA A 115 -0.38 -0.72 1.75
N LEU A 116 0.44 0.18 1.23
CA LEU A 116 1.42 -0.13 0.20
C LEU A 116 2.63 -0.87 0.80
N ASP A 117 2.45 -1.52 1.97
CA ASP A 117 3.45 -2.38 2.59
C ASP A 117 3.76 -3.53 1.64
N GLY A 118 4.81 -3.37 0.86
CA GLY A 118 5.27 -4.41 -0.05
C GLY A 118 4.59 -4.39 -1.43
N ILE A 119 4.62 -3.25 -2.12
CA ILE A 119 5.00 -3.29 -3.53
C ILE A 119 6.55 -3.42 -3.64
N CYS A 120 7.20 -3.93 -2.64
CA CYS A 120 8.16 -5.01 -2.80
C CYS A 120 7.30 -6.26 -3.03
N ASN A 121 7.08 -6.62 -4.29
CA ASN A 121 6.41 -7.85 -4.67
C ASN A 121 6.85 -9.00 -3.76
N GLU A 122 6.02 -9.40 -2.77
CA GLU A 122 6.25 -10.65 -2.03
C GLU A 122 6.07 -11.88 -2.96
N ASN A 123 5.69 -11.66 -4.22
CA ASN A 123 5.68 -12.64 -5.31
C ASN A 123 6.74 -12.36 -6.38
N SER A 124 7.52 -11.30 -6.29
CA SER A 124 8.84 -11.34 -6.84
C SER A 124 9.74 -11.89 -5.73
N THR A 125 10.08 -13.15 -5.79
CA THR A 125 11.45 -13.56 -5.55
C THR A 125 12.28 -12.66 -6.47
N ALA A 126 12.52 -11.41 -6.05
CA ALA A 126 13.55 -10.60 -6.66
C ALA A 126 14.77 -11.49 -6.57
N PRO A 127 15.40 -11.87 -7.68
CA PRO A 127 16.55 -12.74 -7.62
C PRO A 127 17.52 -12.05 -6.65
N THR A 128 17.88 -12.73 -5.59
CA THR A 128 18.86 -12.24 -4.61
C THR A 128 20.19 -12.05 -5.30
N ASP A 129 20.39 -12.78 -6.41
CA ASP A 129 21.59 -12.83 -7.20
C ASP A 129 21.27 -12.51 -8.67
N TYR A 130 22.13 -11.73 -9.28
CA TYR A 130 22.13 -11.44 -10.71
C TYR A 130 23.32 -12.14 -11.35
N THR A 131 23.12 -12.82 -12.48
CA THR A 131 24.20 -13.43 -13.24
C THR A 131 24.69 -12.44 -14.28
N VAL A 132 25.97 -12.11 -14.23
CA VAL A 132 26.63 -11.15 -15.13
C VAL A 132 26.60 -11.68 -16.55
N GLY A 133 26.16 -10.87 -17.48
CA GLY A 133 26.13 -11.19 -18.92
C GLY A 133 27.47 -10.97 -19.61
N GLU A 134 27.50 -11.30 -20.92
CA GLU A 134 28.67 -11.08 -21.79
C GLU A 134 29.03 -9.58 -21.86
N ASN A 135 30.28 -9.23 -21.52
CA ASN A 135 30.77 -7.85 -21.50
C ASN A 135 29.96 -6.88 -20.62
N GLU A 136 29.32 -7.39 -19.58
CA GLU A 136 28.54 -6.58 -18.63
C GLU A 136 29.37 -6.25 -17.39
N GLU A 137 29.45 -4.97 -17.05
CA GLU A 137 30.13 -4.49 -15.84
C GLU A 137 29.15 -4.23 -14.70
N LEU A 138 29.66 -4.08 -13.47
CA LEU A 138 28.83 -3.75 -12.31
C LEU A 138 28.09 -2.40 -12.48
N TRP A 139 28.67 -1.50 -13.28
CA TRP A 139 28.03 -0.22 -13.66
C TRP A 139 26.79 -0.42 -14.50
N ASP A 140 26.82 -1.38 -15.45
CA ASP A 140 25.66 -1.68 -16.31
C ASP A 140 24.54 -2.32 -15.49
N ILE A 141 24.90 -3.20 -14.57
CA ILE A 141 23.96 -3.83 -13.62
C ILE A 141 23.34 -2.76 -12.70
N SER A 142 24.14 -1.81 -12.22
CA SER A 142 23.69 -0.65 -11.42
C SER A 142 22.64 0.17 -12.16
N ALA A 143 22.91 0.51 -13.42
CA ALA A 143 22.00 1.28 -14.26
C ALA A 143 20.72 0.50 -14.61
N LYS A 144 20.86 -0.79 -14.96
CA LYS A 144 19.76 -1.67 -15.37
C LYS A 144 18.78 -1.97 -14.26
N LEU A 145 19.29 -2.16 -13.04
CA LEU A 145 18.47 -2.49 -11.85
C LEU A 145 18.13 -1.26 -10.99
N ASN A 146 18.64 -0.08 -11.37
CA ASN A 146 18.48 1.15 -10.61
C ASN A 146 18.96 1.03 -9.14
N ILE A 147 20.06 0.32 -8.92
CA ILE A 147 20.70 0.11 -7.63
C ILE A 147 22.01 0.90 -7.62
N SER A 148 22.28 1.67 -6.56
CA SER A 148 23.54 2.42 -6.50
C SER A 148 24.76 1.49 -6.49
N ILE A 149 25.81 1.89 -7.19
CA ILE A 149 27.06 1.12 -7.26
C ILE A 149 27.67 0.88 -5.88
N ASP A 150 27.58 1.87 -4.98
CA ASP A 150 28.07 1.75 -3.61
C ASP A 150 27.34 0.64 -2.82
N LYS A 151 26.04 0.46 -3.09
CA LYS A 151 25.25 -0.61 -2.48
C LYS A 151 25.64 -1.96 -3.05
N LEU A 152 25.80 -2.07 -4.37
CA LEU A 152 26.27 -3.30 -5.02
C LEU A 152 27.65 -3.72 -4.53
N MET A 153 28.58 -2.78 -4.40
CA MET A 153 29.92 -3.04 -3.87
C MET A 153 29.89 -3.52 -2.41
N LYS A 154 29.04 -2.95 -1.57
CA LYS A 154 28.85 -3.40 -0.18
C LYS A 154 28.29 -4.81 -0.08
N LEU A 155 27.36 -5.17 -0.97
CA LEU A 155 26.76 -6.50 -1.03
C LEU A 155 27.75 -7.56 -1.56
N ASN A 156 28.76 -7.11 -2.33
CA ASN A 156 29.75 -7.98 -2.98
C ASN A 156 31.19 -7.58 -2.60
N PRO A 157 31.62 -7.77 -1.36
CA PRO A 157 32.94 -7.35 -0.90
C PRO A 157 34.11 -8.10 -1.59
N ALA A 158 33.80 -9.21 -2.29
CA ALA A 158 34.77 -9.92 -3.09
C ALA A 158 35.14 -9.18 -4.40
N VAL A 159 34.23 -8.36 -4.91
CA VAL A 159 34.45 -7.53 -6.11
C VAL A 159 35.13 -6.24 -5.70
N LYS A 160 36.44 -6.16 -5.94
CA LYS A 160 37.24 -4.96 -5.62
C LYS A 160 37.18 -3.88 -6.68
N ASP A 161 36.94 -4.28 -7.93
CA ASP A 161 36.87 -3.40 -9.08
C ASP A 161 35.53 -3.59 -9.79
N PRO A 162 34.68 -2.56 -9.90
CA PRO A 162 33.37 -2.66 -10.53
C PRO A 162 33.42 -2.95 -12.03
N THR A 163 34.59 -2.82 -12.68
CA THR A 163 34.80 -3.14 -14.09
C THR A 163 35.33 -4.56 -14.32
N ALA A 164 35.80 -5.23 -13.25
CA ALA A 164 36.48 -6.54 -13.34
C ALA A 164 35.57 -7.68 -12.84
N VAL A 165 34.33 -7.73 -13.30
CA VAL A 165 33.40 -8.82 -12.98
C VAL A 165 33.41 -9.83 -14.11
N ALA A 166 33.51 -11.11 -13.76
CA ALA A 166 33.59 -12.17 -14.78
C ALA A 166 32.18 -12.50 -15.33
N GLU A 167 32.11 -12.80 -16.62
CA GLU A 167 30.91 -13.33 -17.24
C GLU A 167 30.44 -14.62 -16.52
N GLY A 168 29.14 -14.72 -16.23
CA GLY A 168 28.57 -15.83 -15.50
C GLY A 168 28.74 -15.75 -13.97
N GLU A 169 29.44 -14.75 -13.45
CA GLU A 169 29.56 -14.52 -12.01
C GLU A 169 28.19 -14.11 -11.41
N ARG A 170 27.93 -14.58 -10.19
CA ARG A 170 26.71 -14.21 -9.45
C ARG A 170 26.99 -13.04 -8.52
N VAL A 171 26.32 -11.94 -8.77
CA VAL A 171 26.41 -10.71 -7.98
C VAL A 171 25.17 -10.59 -7.13
N LYS A 172 25.32 -10.40 -5.83
CA LYS A 172 24.22 -10.13 -4.91
C LYS A 172 23.65 -8.73 -5.18
N ILE A 173 22.33 -8.65 -5.33
CA ILE A 173 21.63 -7.40 -5.61
C ILE A 173 20.69 -6.96 -4.48
N SER A 174 20.42 -7.83 -3.51
CA SER A 174 19.67 -7.50 -2.31
C SER A 174 20.18 -8.24 -1.07
N ASP A 175 19.98 -7.62 0.11
CA ASP A 175 20.17 -8.22 1.43
C ASP A 175 18.84 -8.83 1.87
N PHE A 176 18.66 -10.13 1.74
CA PHE A 176 17.67 -10.93 2.46
C PHE A 176 18.34 -12.15 3.07
#